data_31d34ac4950b7e9a558aa808b653d8e5
#
_entry.id   31d34ac4950b7e9a558aa808b653d8e5
#
_cell.length_a   1.000
_cell.length_b   1.000
_cell.length_c   1.000
_cell.angle_alpha   90.00
_cell.angle_beta   90.00
_cell.angle_gamma   90.00
#
_symmetry.space_group_name_H-M   'P 1'
#
loop_
_entity.id
_entity.type
_entity.pdbx_description
1 polymer ?
#
loop_
_entity_poly.entity_id
_entity_poly.type
_entity_poly.pdbx_seq_one_letter_code
_entity_poly.pdbx_strand_id
1 'polypeptide(L)'
;MEFTRRELGKMALVGVPGIALLGKSAFAQGKPNSFINGVQIGTITYSYRSMPDQSAQALLGYVVTNGISAIELMGQPAEQFAGAPSNGRGRGPGRGQQPTPEQVAAQREARETLRKWRTSVSMDKYKELRKLYNDAGVKIYALKISPAPDMTDDEMDYVFTAGSTVGATHVTLEVTDDVPFLKRVGSFAEKHKVYAAYHSHTQGGMNAFDAAFAASKANMANVDFGHYVAGGNTGGTTLQFLEKFHDRIASFHMKDRTTPEHGEKNLPWGTGETPLVEIMKMVQKNKWTMPATIELEYEVPKDSDAVKEVAKCLDYCRKALA
;
A
#
# COMPACT_ATOMS: atom_id res chain seq x y z
N MET A 1 -1.17 38.10 33.52
CA MET A 1 -2.02 38.51 32.41
C MET A 1 -3.08 37.44 32.22
N GLU A 2 -4.32 37.74 32.57
CA GLU A 2 -5.44 36.78 32.41
C GLU A 2 -6.05 37.02 31.03
N PHE A 3 -6.12 35.96 30.22
CA PHE A 3 -6.76 36.00 28.90
C PHE A 3 -8.28 35.91 29.03
N THR A 4 -8.99 36.77 28.33
CA THR A 4 -10.45 36.79 28.35
C THR A 4 -11.05 35.63 27.51
N ARG A 5 -12.27 35.19 27.85
CA ARG A 5 -13.00 34.12 27.12
C ARG A 5 -13.12 34.36 25.60
N ARG A 6 -13.00 35.61 25.15
CA ARG A 6 -13.06 36.03 23.74
C ARG A 6 -11.74 35.81 23.01
N GLU A 7 -10.60 35.82 23.73
CA GLU A 7 -9.28 35.54 23.20
C GLU A 7 -9.01 34.04 23.11
N LEU A 8 -9.52 33.26 24.07
CA LEU A 8 -9.52 31.78 24.01
C LEU A 8 -10.34 31.24 22.83
N GLY A 9 -11.45 31.91 22.46
CA GLY A 9 -12.26 31.53 21.29
C GLY A 9 -11.57 31.79 19.95
N LYS A 10 -10.57 32.68 19.90
CA LYS A 10 -9.76 32.94 18.70
C LYS A 10 -8.57 31.97 18.53
N MET A 11 -8.10 31.37 19.61
CA MET A 11 -7.04 30.35 19.57
C MET A 11 -7.55 28.95 19.20
N ALA A 12 -8.86 28.69 19.33
CA ALA A 12 -9.47 27.41 18.93
C ALA A 12 -9.72 27.27 17.41
N LEU A 13 -9.40 28.29 16.61
CA LEU A 13 -9.54 28.29 15.14
C LEU A 13 -8.20 28.17 14.38
N VAL A 14 -7.11 27.86 15.07
CA VAL A 14 -5.80 27.53 14.47
C VAL A 14 -5.60 25.99 14.55
N GLY A 15 -6.57 25.28 14.08
CA GLY A 15 -6.49 23.82 13.91
C GLY A 15 -6.83 23.45 12.48
N VAL A 16 -5.82 23.11 11.75
CA VAL A 16 -5.70 22.46 10.44
C VAL A 16 -5.30 23.38 9.28
N PRO A 17 -4.00 23.72 9.13
CA PRO A 17 -3.50 24.38 7.91
C PRO A 17 -3.50 23.44 6.68
N GLY A 18 -3.72 22.13 6.86
CA GLY A 18 -3.59 21.13 5.79
C GLY A 18 -4.74 21.11 4.77
N ILE A 19 -5.95 21.50 5.17
CA ILE A 19 -7.11 21.48 4.24
C ILE A 19 -7.20 22.75 3.40
N ALA A 20 -6.62 23.86 3.83
CA ALA A 20 -6.67 25.13 3.09
C ALA A 20 -5.70 25.20 1.90
N LEU A 21 -4.71 24.28 1.80
CA LEU A 21 -3.74 24.21 0.70
C LEU A 21 -4.14 23.21 -0.41
N LEU A 22 -5.16 22.38 -0.18
CA LEU A 22 -5.90 21.77 -1.27
C LEU A 22 -6.79 22.88 -1.86
N GLY A 23 -6.16 23.80 -2.59
CA GLY A 23 -6.83 24.94 -3.17
C GLY A 23 -8.04 24.49 -3.96
N LYS A 24 -9.09 25.33 -4.01
CA LYS A 24 -10.33 25.14 -4.79
C LYS A 24 -10.09 24.68 -6.24
N SER A 25 -8.87 24.73 -6.74
CA SER A 25 -8.45 24.26 -8.06
C SER A 25 -8.29 22.73 -8.19
N ALA A 26 -7.95 21.97 -7.14
CA ALA A 26 -7.85 20.52 -7.24
C ALA A 26 -9.22 19.83 -7.32
N PHE A 27 -10.25 20.44 -6.72
CA PHE A 27 -11.63 19.93 -6.80
C PHE A 27 -12.42 20.47 -8.00
N ALA A 28 -11.86 21.43 -8.74
CA ALA A 28 -12.50 22.00 -9.94
C ALA A 28 -12.40 21.08 -11.18
N GLN A 29 -11.55 20.05 -11.16
CA GLN A 29 -11.34 19.12 -12.27
C GLN A 29 -12.20 17.86 -12.23
N GLY A 30 -13.17 17.75 -11.29
CA GLY A 30 -13.95 16.53 -11.08
C GLY A 30 -13.23 15.50 -10.21
N LYS A 31 -13.95 14.44 -9.83
CA LYS A 31 -13.35 13.35 -9.04
C LYS A 31 -12.35 12.58 -9.89
N PRO A 32 -11.23 12.09 -9.30
CA PRO A 32 -10.26 11.29 -10.02
C PRO A 32 -10.89 10.02 -10.58
N ASN A 33 -10.43 9.59 -11.76
CA ASN A 33 -10.85 8.36 -12.39
C ASN A 33 -9.64 7.68 -13.05
N SER A 34 -9.25 6.55 -12.49
CA SER A 34 -8.21 5.68 -13.03
C SER A 34 -8.72 4.27 -13.37
N PHE A 35 -10.05 4.13 -13.57
CA PHE A 35 -10.61 2.94 -14.18
C PHE A 35 -10.55 3.12 -15.70
N ILE A 36 -9.59 2.44 -16.35
CA ILE A 36 -9.22 2.65 -17.74
C ILE A 36 -9.61 1.41 -18.55
N ASN A 37 -10.60 1.54 -19.42
CA ASN A 37 -11.04 0.48 -20.35
C ASN A 37 -11.19 -0.91 -19.69
N GLY A 38 -11.79 -0.95 -18.49
CA GLY A 38 -12.06 -2.18 -17.76
C GLY A 38 -11.01 -2.59 -16.73
N VAL A 39 -9.88 -1.88 -16.65
CA VAL A 39 -8.81 -2.13 -15.66
C VAL A 39 -8.75 -1.03 -14.62
N GLN A 40 -8.83 -1.38 -13.33
CA GLN A 40 -8.60 -0.43 -12.26
C GLN A 40 -7.10 -0.23 -12.06
N ILE A 41 -6.60 0.96 -12.41
CA ILE A 41 -5.24 1.36 -12.06
C ILE A 41 -5.29 2.00 -10.67
N GLY A 42 -4.43 1.51 -9.78
CA GLY A 42 -4.22 2.07 -8.45
C GLY A 42 -2.78 2.49 -8.23
N THR A 43 -2.47 2.96 -7.02
CA THR A 43 -1.09 3.14 -6.56
C THR A 43 -0.98 2.73 -5.10
N ILE A 44 0.17 2.17 -4.72
CA ILE A 44 0.52 2.07 -3.31
C ILE A 44 1.06 3.42 -2.84
N THR A 45 0.63 3.89 -1.67
CA THR A 45 1.07 5.20 -1.16
C THR A 45 2.56 5.26 -0.82
N TYR A 46 3.26 4.12 -0.72
CA TYR A 46 4.72 4.04 -0.67
C TYR A 46 5.41 4.69 -1.87
N SER A 47 4.75 4.76 -3.02
CA SER A 47 5.24 5.47 -4.20
C SER A 47 5.58 6.94 -3.93
N TYR A 48 4.96 7.55 -2.93
CA TYR A 48 5.18 8.95 -2.53
C TYR A 48 6.16 9.10 -1.35
N ARG A 49 6.94 8.06 -0.98
CA ARG A 49 7.82 8.05 0.19
C ARG A 49 8.89 9.16 0.20
N SER A 50 9.24 9.71 -0.96
CA SER A 50 10.17 10.85 -1.08
C SER A 50 9.52 12.22 -0.91
N MET A 51 8.19 12.29 -0.86
CA MET A 51 7.46 13.53 -0.60
C MET A 51 7.59 13.94 0.87
N PRO A 52 7.65 15.26 1.17
CA PRO A 52 7.95 15.73 2.51
C PRO A 52 6.88 15.43 3.56
N ASP A 53 5.59 15.40 3.17
CA ASP A 53 4.48 15.11 4.06
C ASP A 53 3.91 13.73 3.75
N GLN A 54 3.96 12.85 4.74
CA GLN A 54 3.50 11.46 4.67
C GLN A 54 2.17 11.25 5.43
N SER A 55 1.48 12.33 5.82
CA SER A 55 0.16 12.23 6.43
C SER A 55 -0.86 11.65 5.46
N ALA A 56 -1.89 10.98 5.99
CA ALA A 56 -2.96 10.42 5.16
C ALA A 56 -3.66 11.50 4.31
N GLN A 57 -3.75 12.74 4.82
CA GLN A 57 -4.31 13.87 4.09
C GLN A 57 -3.42 14.32 2.92
N ALA A 58 -2.12 14.44 3.14
CA ALA A 58 -1.18 14.81 2.08
C ALA A 58 -1.10 13.73 1.00
N LEU A 59 -1.05 12.47 1.40
CA LEU A 59 -1.08 11.33 0.47
C LEU A 59 -2.35 11.34 -0.39
N LEU A 60 -3.52 11.63 0.21
CA LEU A 60 -4.75 11.81 -0.56
C LEU A 60 -4.61 12.94 -1.59
N GLY A 61 -4.01 14.08 -1.20
CA GLY A 61 -3.74 15.20 -2.10
C GLY A 61 -2.88 14.79 -3.30
N TYR A 62 -1.80 14.04 -3.09
CA TYR A 62 -0.93 13.55 -4.17
C TYR A 62 -1.68 12.60 -5.11
N VAL A 63 -2.45 11.68 -4.56
CA VAL A 63 -3.26 10.71 -5.31
C VAL A 63 -4.30 11.43 -6.20
N VAL A 64 -5.03 12.40 -5.64
CA VAL A 64 -6.01 13.20 -6.38
C VAL A 64 -5.34 14.02 -7.48
N THR A 65 -4.19 14.63 -7.21
CA THR A 65 -3.39 15.38 -8.21
C THR A 65 -3.00 14.49 -9.38
N ASN A 66 -2.68 13.22 -9.13
CA ASN A 66 -2.40 12.24 -10.18
C ASN A 66 -3.66 11.76 -10.94
N GLY A 67 -4.87 12.06 -10.46
CA GLY A 67 -6.11 11.55 -11.06
C GLY A 67 -6.35 10.06 -10.78
N ILE A 68 -5.73 9.49 -9.73
CA ILE A 68 -5.88 8.09 -9.32
C ILE A 68 -7.06 7.96 -8.37
N SER A 69 -7.95 6.99 -8.64
CA SER A 69 -9.21 6.78 -7.89
C SER A 69 -9.20 5.57 -6.96
N ALA A 70 -8.08 4.85 -6.86
CA ALA A 70 -7.97 3.64 -6.02
C ALA A 70 -6.55 3.47 -5.48
N ILE A 71 -6.41 3.06 -4.22
CA ILE A 71 -5.09 2.94 -3.57
C ILE A 71 -4.94 1.71 -2.68
N GLU A 72 -3.70 1.27 -2.55
CA GLU A 72 -3.19 0.52 -1.42
C GLU A 72 -2.58 1.52 -0.42
N LEU A 73 -3.19 1.63 0.77
CA LEU A 73 -2.79 2.58 1.79
C LEU A 73 -1.78 1.93 2.74
N MET A 74 -0.61 2.56 2.92
CA MET A 74 0.36 2.16 3.93
C MET A 74 -0.23 2.27 5.34
N GLY A 75 0.11 1.33 6.22
CA GLY A 75 -0.42 1.26 7.59
C GLY A 75 -0.02 2.46 8.44
N GLN A 76 1.23 2.94 8.31
CA GLN A 76 1.71 4.05 9.14
C GLN A 76 0.85 5.32 9.01
N PRO A 77 0.58 5.88 7.83
CA PRO A 77 -0.29 7.05 7.70
C PRO A 77 -1.72 6.77 8.18
N ALA A 78 -2.25 5.56 7.99
CA ALA A 78 -3.56 5.19 8.47
C ALA A 78 -3.63 5.15 10.01
N GLU A 79 -2.65 4.50 10.66
CA GLU A 79 -2.54 4.42 12.11
C GLU A 79 -2.28 5.80 12.73
N GLN A 80 -1.43 6.64 12.12
CA GLN A 80 -1.19 8.02 12.59
C GLN A 80 -2.45 8.87 12.49
N PHE A 81 -3.22 8.74 11.41
CA PHE A 81 -4.52 9.40 11.30
C PHE A 81 -5.49 8.97 12.40
N ALA A 82 -5.45 7.70 12.78
CA ALA A 82 -6.24 7.15 13.88
C ALA A 82 -5.71 7.50 15.27
N GLY A 83 -4.59 8.21 15.38
CA GLY A 83 -4.00 8.67 16.64
C GLY A 83 -3.00 7.69 17.23
N ALA A 84 -2.38 6.82 16.44
CA ALA A 84 -1.31 5.96 16.90
C ALA A 84 -0.16 6.78 17.52
N PRO A 85 0.46 6.29 18.59
CA PRO A 85 1.65 6.91 19.15
C PRO A 85 2.73 6.96 18.06
N SER A 86 3.47 8.08 18.02
CA SER A 86 4.61 8.17 17.12
C SER A 86 5.58 7.06 17.50
N ASN A 87 5.69 6.07 16.63
CA ASN A 87 6.66 5.01 16.82
C ASN A 87 8.02 5.66 16.65
N GLY A 88 8.61 6.18 17.67
CA GLY A 88 9.93 6.82 17.62
C GLY A 88 10.94 5.99 16.80
N ARG A 89 10.66 5.82 15.53
CA ARG A 89 11.62 5.31 14.54
C ARG A 89 12.68 6.39 14.39
N GLY A 90 13.50 6.50 15.46
CA GLY A 90 14.84 7.00 15.28
C GLY A 90 15.41 6.29 14.05
N ARG A 91 16.26 6.96 13.30
CA ARG A 91 17.01 6.29 12.22
C ARG A 91 17.47 4.94 12.75
N GLY A 92 16.94 3.85 12.19
CA GLY A 92 17.45 2.52 12.49
C GLY A 92 18.96 2.48 12.31
N PRO A 93 19.64 1.48 12.85
CA PRO A 93 21.09 1.34 12.65
C PRO A 93 21.37 1.43 11.15
N GLY A 94 22.42 2.12 10.76
CA GLY A 94 22.83 2.25 9.36
C GLY A 94 22.93 0.87 8.70
N ARG A 95 22.76 0.81 7.40
CA ARG A 95 22.77 -0.46 6.63
C ARG A 95 24.01 -1.28 7.01
N GLY A 96 23.78 -2.47 7.60
CA GLY A 96 24.84 -3.38 8.08
C GLY A 96 25.30 -3.18 9.53
N GLN A 97 24.74 -2.23 10.29
CA GLN A 97 25.04 -2.08 11.73
C GLN A 97 24.04 -2.86 12.58
N GLN A 98 24.54 -3.57 13.58
CA GLN A 98 23.71 -4.19 14.61
C GLN A 98 23.14 -3.11 15.54
N PRO A 99 21.85 -3.19 15.95
CA PRO A 99 21.28 -2.25 16.89
C PRO A 99 21.95 -2.36 18.26
N THR A 100 22.14 -1.23 18.95
CA THR A 100 22.64 -1.24 20.33
C THR A 100 21.58 -1.81 21.30
N PRO A 101 21.99 -2.29 22.48
CA PRO A 101 21.03 -2.76 23.50
C PRO A 101 19.96 -1.73 23.84
N GLU A 102 20.31 -0.43 23.88
CA GLU A 102 19.38 0.68 24.15
C GLU A 102 18.39 0.84 22.97
N GLN A 103 18.85 0.69 21.72
CA GLN A 103 17.97 0.74 20.55
C GLN A 103 17.01 -0.45 20.54
N VAL A 104 17.47 -1.64 20.92
CA VAL A 104 16.61 -2.83 21.04
C VAL A 104 15.56 -2.62 22.13
N ALA A 105 15.95 -2.08 23.30
CA ALA A 105 15.03 -1.77 24.39
C ALA A 105 13.98 -0.75 23.98
N ALA A 106 14.38 0.34 23.32
CA ALA A 106 13.48 1.38 22.83
C ALA A 106 12.50 0.84 21.77
N GLN A 107 12.96 -0.02 20.87
CA GLN A 107 12.10 -0.68 19.87
C GLN A 107 11.06 -1.59 20.53
N ARG A 108 11.47 -2.33 21.57
CA ARG A 108 10.55 -3.18 22.33
C ARG A 108 9.48 -2.35 23.05
N GLU A 109 9.86 -1.26 23.70
CA GLU A 109 8.93 -0.35 24.37
C GLU A 109 7.94 0.30 23.39
N ALA A 110 8.44 0.81 22.25
CA ALA A 110 7.62 1.39 21.19
C ALA A 110 6.62 0.36 20.65
N ARG A 111 7.04 -0.90 20.50
CA ARG A 111 6.19 -2.00 20.06
C ARG A 111 5.09 -2.31 21.08
N GLU A 112 5.41 -2.41 22.36
CA GLU A 112 4.42 -2.64 23.43
C GLU A 112 3.41 -1.46 23.52
N THR A 113 3.88 -0.24 23.33
CA THR A 113 3.03 0.96 23.29
C THR A 113 2.06 0.90 22.10
N LEU A 114 2.56 0.52 20.92
CA LEU A 114 1.73 0.34 19.73
C LEU A 114 0.71 -0.79 19.91
N ARG A 115 1.12 -1.92 20.52
CA ARG A 115 0.23 -3.06 20.82
C ARG A 115 -0.93 -2.63 21.71
N LYS A 116 -0.64 -1.95 22.81
CA LYS A 116 -1.67 -1.42 23.73
C LYS A 116 -2.63 -0.47 23.04
N TRP A 117 -2.11 0.38 22.15
CA TRP A 117 -2.94 1.29 21.38
C TRP A 117 -3.83 0.53 20.40
N ARG A 118 -3.28 -0.41 19.62
CA ARG A 118 -4.02 -1.23 18.63
C ARG A 118 -5.18 -1.98 19.26
N THR A 119 -4.99 -2.53 20.46
CA THR A 119 -6.01 -3.32 21.15
C THR A 119 -7.07 -2.47 21.89
N SER A 120 -6.91 -1.15 21.92
CA SER A 120 -7.84 -0.23 22.60
C SER A 120 -8.42 0.87 21.73
N VAL A 121 -7.89 1.07 20.50
CA VAL A 121 -8.32 2.16 19.63
C VAL A 121 -9.74 1.93 19.07
N SER A 122 -10.55 3.00 19.06
CA SER A 122 -11.85 2.97 18.36
C SER A 122 -11.66 2.96 16.84
N MET A 123 -12.54 2.24 16.15
CA MET A 123 -12.58 2.25 14.68
C MET A 123 -13.19 3.53 14.08
N ASP A 124 -13.65 4.48 14.88
CA ASP A 124 -14.32 5.69 14.37
C ASP A 124 -13.37 6.55 13.51
N LYS A 125 -12.10 6.64 13.89
CA LYS A 125 -11.10 7.33 13.05
C LYS A 125 -10.84 6.62 11.71
N TYR A 126 -10.95 5.32 11.65
CA TYR A 126 -10.88 4.56 10.40
C TYR A 126 -12.11 4.77 9.52
N LYS A 127 -13.30 4.94 10.12
CA LYS A 127 -14.51 5.36 9.40
C LYS A 127 -14.37 6.79 8.84
N GLU A 128 -13.81 7.72 9.63
CA GLU A 128 -13.48 9.08 9.18
C GLU A 128 -12.47 9.06 8.03
N LEU A 129 -11.42 8.26 8.12
CA LEU A 129 -10.42 8.07 7.07
C LEU A 129 -11.06 7.57 5.78
N ARG A 130 -11.88 6.52 5.86
CA ARG A 130 -12.65 6.01 4.72
C ARG A 130 -13.52 7.09 4.10
N LYS A 131 -14.24 7.83 4.93
CA LYS A 131 -15.10 8.93 4.45
C LYS A 131 -14.29 10.00 3.73
N LEU A 132 -13.16 10.42 4.30
CA LEU A 132 -12.27 11.44 3.72
C LEU A 132 -11.82 11.04 2.30
N TYR A 133 -11.37 9.80 2.13
CA TYR A 133 -10.93 9.30 0.83
C TYR A 133 -12.09 9.13 -0.16
N ASN A 134 -13.22 8.57 0.27
CA ASN A 134 -14.39 8.38 -0.58
C ASN A 134 -15.02 9.71 -1.04
N ASP A 135 -15.05 10.73 -0.17
CA ASP A 135 -15.55 12.07 -0.53
C ASP A 135 -14.70 12.69 -1.65
N ALA A 136 -13.39 12.46 -1.62
CA ALA A 136 -12.47 12.87 -2.67
C ALA A 136 -12.51 11.99 -3.94
N GLY A 137 -13.30 10.91 -3.93
CA GLY A 137 -13.40 9.98 -5.07
C GLY A 137 -12.29 8.94 -5.12
N VAL A 138 -11.58 8.69 -4.02
CA VAL A 138 -10.52 7.69 -3.92
C VAL A 138 -10.97 6.53 -3.06
N LYS A 139 -10.85 5.31 -3.57
CA LYS A 139 -11.19 4.06 -2.87
C LYS A 139 -9.93 3.43 -2.29
N ILE A 140 -9.94 3.09 -1.00
CA ILE A 140 -8.91 2.26 -0.38
C ILE A 140 -9.28 0.80 -0.64
N TYR A 141 -8.59 0.11 -1.56
CA TYR A 141 -8.85 -1.31 -1.84
C TYR A 141 -7.98 -2.25 -1.01
N ALA A 142 -6.83 -1.77 -0.54
CA ALA A 142 -5.93 -2.53 0.32
C ALA A 142 -5.37 -1.68 1.44
N LEU A 143 -5.11 -2.30 2.59
CA LEU A 143 -4.48 -1.67 3.75
C LEU A 143 -3.22 -2.46 4.15
N LYS A 144 -2.05 -1.80 4.12
CA LYS A 144 -0.77 -2.43 4.48
C LYS A 144 -0.44 -2.23 5.96
N ILE A 145 -1.29 -2.77 6.85
CA ILE A 145 -0.94 -3.08 8.24
C ILE A 145 -0.60 -4.57 8.26
N SER A 146 0.66 -4.89 8.04
CA SER A 146 1.07 -6.28 7.85
C SER A 146 0.97 -7.09 9.14
N PRO A 147 0.20 -8.19 9.16
CA PRO A 147 0.29 -9.20 10.19
C PRO A 147 1.73 -9.68 10.41
N ALA A 148 2.09 -9.99 11.63
CA ALA A 148 3.40 -10.53 11.98
C ALA A 148 3.26 -11.72 12.95
N PRO A 149 4.19 -12.71 12.91
CA PRO A 149 4.08 -13.94 13.69
C PRO A 149 3.93 -13.72 15.20
N ASP A 150 4.51 -12.65 15.71
CA ASP A 150 4.54 -12.30 17.13
C ASP A 150 3.42 -11.34 17.56
N MET A 151 2.48 -11.01 16.69
CA MET A 151 1.23 -10.33 17.06
C MET A 151 0.33 -11.23 17.91
N THR A 152 -0.35 -10.65 18.90
CA THR A 152 -1.42 -11.33 19.63
C THR A 152 -2.65 -11.51 18.74
N ASP A 153 -3.62 -12.32 19.19
CA ASP A 153 -4.88 -12.49 18.46
C ASP A 153 -5.69 -11.18 18.43
N ASP A 154 -5.64 -10.38 19.50
CA ASP A 154 -6.28 -9.07 19.51
C ASP A 154 -5.65 -8.10 18.51
N GLU A 155 -4.32 -8.14 18.32
CA GLU A 155 -3.66 -7.36 17.26
C GLU A 155 -4.03 -7.86 15.86
N MET A 156 -4.18 -9.18 15.67
CA MET A 156 -4.68 -9.74 14.42
C MET A 156 -6.11 -9.28 14.15
N ASP A 157 -7.00 -9.36 15.13
CA ASP A 157 -8.37 -8.84 15.03
C ASP A 157 -8.38 -7.34 14.67
N TYR A 158 -7.52 -6.56 15.29
CA TYR A 158 -7.38 -5.14 14.96
C TYR A 158 -7.00 -4.93 13.48
N VAL A 159 -5.99 -5.64 12.96
CA VAL A 159 -5.53 -5.49 11.58
C VAL A 159 -6.67 -5.71 10.58
N PHE A 160 -7.40 -6.82 10.71
CA PHE A 160 -8.48 -7.15 9.80
C PHE A 160 -9.72 -6.28 10.02
N THR A 161 -10.02 -5.87 11.26
CA THR A 161 -11.08 -4.91 11.57
C THR A 161 -10.79 -3.54 10.96
N ALA A 162 -9.56 -3.03 11.08
CA ALA A 162 -9.14 -1.78 10.44
C ALA A 162 -9.27 -1.88 8.91
N GLY A 163 -8.82 -2.99 8.32
CA GLY A 163 -8.96 -3.26 6.88
C GLY A 163 -10.42 -3.20 6.43
N SER A 164 -11.32 -3.93 7.09
CA SER A 164 -12.75 -3.89 6.75
C SER A 164 -13.38 -2.52 6.96
N THR A 165 -12.97 -1.80 8.00
CA THR A 165 -13.51 -0.48 8.35
C THR A 165 -13.16 0.58 7.32
N VAL A 166 -11.93 0.60 6.80
CA VAL A 166 -11.56 1.50 5.70
C VAL A 166 -12.17 1.09 4.36
N GLY A 167 -12.80 -0.08 4.29
CA GLY A 167 -13.45 -0.62 3.09
C GLY A 167 -12.49 -1.36 2.17
N ALA A 168 -11.33 -1.77 2.67
CA ALA A 168 -10.39 -2.57 1.92
C ALA A 168 -10.94 -3.99 1.68
N THR A 169 -10.65 -4.56 0.53
CA THR A 169 -10.93 -5.96 0.20
C THR A 169 -9.90 -6.92 0.79
N HIS A 170 -8.69 -6.40 1.04
CA HIS A 170 -7.59 -7.18 1.59
C HIS A 170 -6.63 -6.33 2.43
N VAL A 171 -5.94 -6.98 3.34
CA VAL A 171 -4.72 -6.48 3.98
C VAL A 171 -3.52 -7.08 3.28
N THR A 172 -2.39 -6.34 3.21
CA THR A 172 -1.18 -6.82 2.55
C THR A 172 -0.07 -7.09 3.55
N LEU A 173 0.66 -8.17 3.32
CA LEU A 173 1.78 -8.64 4.15
C LEU A 173 2.83 -9.33 3.27
N GLU A 174 4.00 -9.57 3.81
CA GLU A 174 5.10 -10.19 3.06
C GLU A 174 4.91 -11.70 2.91
N VAL A 175 5.33 -12.25 1.77
CA VAL A 175 5.32 -13.71 1.52
C VAL A 175 6.23 -14.44 2.51
N THR A 176 5.78 -15.61 2.97
CA THR A 176 6.49 -16.45 3.94
C THR A 176 6.11 -17.91 3.73
N ASP A 177 6.96 -18.83 4.21
CA ASP A 177 6.71 -20.27 4.22
C ASP A 177 6.34 -20.79 5.63
N ASP A 178 6.09 -19.90 6.59
CA ASP A 178 5.64 -20.24 7.95
C ASP A 178 4.18 -20.73 7.92
N VAL A 179 4.00 -22.03 7.71
CA VAL A 179 2.67 -22.65 7.57
C VAL A 179 1.75 -22.42 8.79
N PRO A 180 2.22 -22.54 10.05
CA PRO A 180 1.42 -22.16 11.22
C PRO A 180 0.92 -20.72 11.16
N PHE A 181 1.78 -19.77 10.81
CA PHE A 181 1.43 -18.36 10.67
C PHE A 181 0.44 -18.14 9.51
N LEU A 182 0.68 -18.76 8.34
CA LEU A 182 -0.21 -18.68 7.19
C LEU A 182 -1.64 -19.18 7.50
N LYS A 183 -1.78 -20.27 8.24
CA LYS A 183 -3.07 -20.79 8.70
C LYS A 183 -3.75 -19.83 9.67
N ARG A 184 -2.98 -19.30 10.63
CA ARG A 184 -3.49 -18.33 11.61
C ARG A 184 -4.00 -17.06 10.92
N VAL A 185 -3.21 -16.46 10.04
CA VAL A 185 -3.61 -15.28 9.25
C VAL A 185 -4.85 -15.58 8.41
N GLY A 186 -4.89 -16.73 7.73
CA GLY A 186 -6.05 -17.17 6.94
C GLY A 186 -7.33 -17.26 7.75
N SER A 187 -7.26 -17.76 9.01
CA SER A 187 -8.45 -17.86 9.88
C SER A 187 -9.01 -16.48 10.27
N PHE A 188 -8.13 -15.49 10.53
CA PHE A 188 -8.56 -14.12 10.78
C PHE A 188 -9.14 -13.45 9.52
N ALA A 189 -8.52 -13.68 8.37
CA ALA A 189 -9.02 -13.22 7.08
C ALA A 189 -10.45 -13.73 6.80
N GLU A 190 -10.70 -15.01 7.01
CA GLU A 190 -12.03 -15.63 6.89
C GLU A 190 -13.04 -15.05 7.89
N LYS A 191 -12.64 -14.91 9.17
CA LYS A 191 -13.47 -14.34 10.24
C LYS A 191 -13.96 -12.93 9.87
N HIS A 192 -13.08 -12.09 9.36
CA HIS A 192 -13.38 -10.70 9.04
C HIS A 192 -13.86 -10.47 7.60
N LYS A 193 -13.87 -11.50 6.76
CA LYS A 193 -14.21 -11.42 5.33
C LYS A 193 -13.35 -10.38 4.58
N VAL A 194 -12.08 -10.32 4.92
CA VAL A 194 -11.05 -9.49 4.30
C VAL A 194 -9.88 -10.41 3.96
N TYR A 195 -9.48 -10.47 2.70
CA TYR A 195 -8.38 -11.35 2.29
C TYR A 195 -7.05 -10.93 2.92
N ALA A 196 -6.16 -11.90 3.09
CA ALA A 196 -4.75 -11.67 3.37
C ALA A 196 -3.96 -11.84 2.07
N ALA A 197 -3.42 -10.74 1.53
CA ALA A 197 -2.73 -10.74 0.24
C ALA A 197 -1.22 -10.62 0.45
N TYR A 198 -0.51 -11.66 0.05
CA TYR A 198 0.93 -11.80 0.27
C TYR A 198 1.71 -11.11 -0.84
N HIS A 199 2.57 -10.16 -0.46
CA HIS A 199 3.42 -9.41 -1.37
C HIS A 199 4.76 -10.12 -1.57
N SER A 200 5.18 -10.28 -2.82
CA SER A 200 6.46 -10.89 -3.18
C SER A 200 7.49 -9.85 -3.60
N HIS A 201 8.74 -10.07 -3.22
CA HIS A 201 9.93 -9.41 -3.77
C HIS A 201 10.63 -10.33 -4.79
N THR A 202 11.96 -10.31 -4.89
CA THR A 202 12.71 -11.12 -5.86
C THR A 202 12.63 -12.65 -5.61
N GLN A 203 12.09 -13.09 -4.46
CA GLN A 203 11.69 -14.48 -4.24
C GLN A 203 10.40 -14.87 -4.98
N GLY A 204 9.75 -13.91 -5.68
CA GLY A 204 8.60 -14.17 -6.53
C GLY A 204 8.91 -15.19 -7.62
N GLY A 205 7.94 -16.02 -7.93
CA GLY A 205 8.04 -17.08 -8.93
C GLY A 205 6.76 -17.91 -8.97
N MET A 206 6.73 -18.91 -9.84
CA MET A 206 5.53 -19.71 -10.09
C MET A 206 4.95 -20.37 -8.81
N ASN A 207 5.82 -20.74 -7.86
CA ASN A 207 5.45 -21.47 -6.65
C ASN A 207 5.56 -20.62 -5.36
N ALA A 208 5.85 -19.32 -5.49
CA ALA A 208 6.11 -18.44 -4.33
C ALA A 208 4.93 -18.33 -3.35
N PHE A 209 3.73 -18.63 -3.79
CA PHE A 209 2.51 -18.51 -3.00
C PHE A 209 1.87 -19.85 -2.64
N ASP A 210 2.48 -20.99 -3.01
CA ASP A 210 1.88 -22.32 -2.85
C ASP A 210 1.54 -22.61 -1.38
N ALA A 211 2.45 -22.31 -0.44
CA ALA A 211 2.21 -22.50 0.98
C ALA A 211 1.02 -21.63 1.49
N ALA A 212 0.95 -20.37 1.06
CA ALA A 212 -0.14 -19.48 1.42
C ALA A 212 -1.49 -19.95 0.85
N PHE A 213 -1.50 -20.34 -0.42
CA PHE A 213 -2.69 -20.84 -1.10
C PHE A 213 -3.21 -22.16 -0.51
N ALA A 214 -2.29 -23.05 -0.11
CA ALA A 214 -2.64 -24.31 0.54
C ALA A 214 -3.18 -24.11 1.97
N ALA A 215 -2.72 -23.06 2.67
CA ALA A 215 -3.08 -22.81 4.05
C ALA A 215 -4.53 -22.30 4.24
N SER A 216 -5.05 -21.46 3.32
CA SER A 216 -6.42 -20.94 3.34
C SER A 216 -6.84 -20.40 1.96
N LYS A 217 -8.14 -20.48 1.67
CA LYS A 217 -8.74 -19.80 0.50
C LYS A 217 -8.77 -18.27 0.65
N ALA A 218 -8.70 -17.75 1.88
CA ALA A 218 -8.63 -16.33 2.16
C ALA A 218 -7.21 -15.75 2.01
N ASN A 219 -6.20 -16.60 1.86
CA ASN A 219 -4.85 -16.18 1.50
C ASN A 219 -4.76 -16.00 -0.01
N MET A 220 -4.43 -14.79 -0.44
CA MET A 220 -4.35 -14.37 -1.84
C MET A 220 -2.93 -13.87 -2.17
N ALA A 221 -2.64 -13.66 -3.43
CA ALA A 221 -1.42 -12.98 -3.85
C ALA A 221 -1.65 -11.47 -4.00
N ASN A 222 -0.66 -10.68 -3.57
CA ASN A 222 -0.36 -9.33 -4.03
C ASN A 222 0.98 -9.41 -4.76
N VAL A 223 0.97 -10.05 -5.93
CA VAL A 223 2.20 -10.34 -6.67
C VAL A 223 2.80 -9.06 -7.24
N ASP A 224 4.12 -8.91 -7.13
CA ASP A 224 4.86 -7.85 -7.79
C ASP A 224 5.53 -8.39 -9.05
N PHE A 225 5.04 -7.96 -10.20
CA PHE A 225 5.54 -8.47 -11.48
C PHE A 225 6.92 -7.91 -11.85
N GLY A 226 7.29 -6.73 -11.37
CA GLY A 226 8.66 -6.23 -11.54
C GLY A 226 9.67 -7.02 -10.71
N HIS A 227 9.32 -7.31 -9.47
CA HIS A 227 10.15 -8.19 -8.64
C HIS A 227 10.20 -9.62 -9.17
N TYR A 228 9.12 -10.11 -9.75
CA TYR A 228 9.06 -11.41 -10.38
C TYR A 228 10.08 -11.53 -11.53
N VAL A 229 10.15 -10.52 -12.40
CA VAL A 229 11.14 -10.43 -13.49
C VAL A 229 12.55 -10.33 -12.92
N ALA A 230 12.78 -9.46 -11.94
CA ALA A 230 14.09 -9.31 -11.29
C ALA A 230 14.52 -10.55 -10.50
N GLY A 231 13.58 -11.41 -10.10
CA GLY A 231 13.85 -12.74 -9.52
C GLY A 231 14.12 -13.84 -10.57
N GLY A 232 14.18 -13.50 -11.86
CA GLY A 232 14.53 -14.42 -12.94
C GLY A 232 13.38 -15.25 -13.49
N ASN A 233 12.11 -14.85 -13.28
CA ASN A 233 10.94 -15.59 -13.79
C ASN A 233 10.94 -17.09 -13.38
N THR A 234 11.25 -17.36 -12.13
CA THR A 234 11.48 -18.72 -11.64
C THR A 234 10.26 -19.62 -11.82
N GLY A 235 10.44 -20.70 -12.56
CA GLY A 235 9.40 -21.72 -12.85
C GLY A 235 8.37 -21.34 -13.90
N GLY A 236 8.43 -20.12 -14.45
CA GLY A 236 7.51 -19.63 -15.51
C GLY A 236 7.48 -18.12 -15.60
N THR A 237 6.87 -17.60 -16.66
CA THR A 237 6.77 -16.15 -16.90
C THR A 237 5.67 -15.50 -16.05
N THR A 238 5.74 -14.15 -15.94
CA THR A 238 4.69 -13.34 -15.31
C THR A 238 3.30 -13.57 -15.93
N LEU A 239 3.22 -13.72 -17.25
CA LEU A 239 1.96 -13.96 -17.95
C LEU A 239 1.40 -15.36 -17.64
N GLN A 240 2.27 -16.37 -17.59
CA GLN A 240 1.86 -17.72 -17.19
C GLN A 240 1.38 -17.76 -15.73
N PHE A 241 2.03 -17.01 -14.83
CA PHE A 241 1.58 -16.86 -13.45
C PHE A 241 0.19 -16.21 -13.39
N LEU A 242 0.02 -15.09 -14.08
CA LEU A 242 -1.23 -14.35 -14.12
C LEU A 242 -2.38 -15.22 -14.68
N GLU A 243 -2.14 -15.95 -15.77
CA GLU A 243 -3.13 -16.84 -16.35
C GLU A 243 -3.53 -17.97 -15.39
N LYS A 244 -2.56 -18.59 -14.73
CA LYS A 244 -2.79 -19.73 -13.83
C LYS A 244 -3.48 -19.35 -12.52
N PHE A 245 -3.16 -18.17 -11.98
CA PHE A 245 -3.56 -17.79 -10.62
C PHE A 245 -4.44 -16.53 -10.55
N HIS A 246 -5.02 -16.07 -11.66
CA HIS A 246 -5.83 -14.84 -11.70
C HIS A 246 -6.95 -14.78 -10.65
N ASP A 247 -7.55 -15.91 -10.27
CA ASP A 247 -8.58 -16.04 -9.26
C ASP A 247 -8.04 -16.02 -7.81
N ARG A 248 -6.71 -16.09 -7.66
CA ARG A 248 -5.99 -16.05 -6.38
C ARG A 248 -5.15 -14.78 -6.22
N ILE A 249 -5.32 -13.79 -7.11
CA ILE A 249 -4.66 -12.48 -7.04
C ILE A 249 -5.67 -11.45 -6.54
N ALA A 250 -5.44 -10.87 -5.37
CA ALA A 250 -6.26 -9.79 -4.81
C ALA A 250 -5.95 -8.43 -5.45
N SER A 251 -4.69 -8.17 -5.70
CA SER A 251 -4.12 -7.06 -6.48
C SER A 251 -2.71 -7.43 -6.92
N PHE A 252 -2.12 -6.66 -7.82
CA PHE A 252 -0.73 -6.87 -8.19
C PHE A 252 0.00 -5.55 -8.34
N HIS A 253 1.31 -5.57 -8.07
CA HIS A 253 2.17 -4.42 -8.26
C HIS A 253 2.82 -4.42 -9.63
N MET A 254 2.92 -3.24 -10.19
CA MET A 254 3.57 -2.94 -11.45
C MET A 254 4.76 -2.01 -11.19
N LYS A 255 5.93 -2.46 -11.58
CA LYS A 255 7.15 -1.67 -11.71
C LYS A 255 7.96 -2.22 -12.87
N ASP A 256 8.78 -1.39 -13.49
CA ASP A 256 9.61 -1.84 -14.59
C ASP A 256 11.01 -2.16 -14.10
N ARG A 257 11.41 -3.41 -14.28
CA ARG A 257 12.71 -3.92 -13.81
C ARG A 257 13.39 -4.73 -14.87
N THR A 258 14.73 -4.86 -14.72
CA THR A 258 15.51 -5.79 -15.54
C THR A 258 15.64 -7.15 -14.85
N THR A 259 15.92 -8.18 -15.66
CA THR A 259 16.25 -9.52 -15.20
C THR A 259 17.58 -9.56 -14.44
N PRO A 260 17.93 -10.66 -13.74
CA PRO A 260 19.23 -10.82 -13.08
C PRO A 260 20.41 -10.65 -14.03
N GLU A 261 20.30 -11.13 -15.27
CA GLU A 261 21.32 -10.99 -16.31
C GLU A 261 21.67 -9.54 -16.64
N HIS A 262 20.69 -8.62 -16.43
CA HIS A 262 20.84 -7.18 -16.67
C HIS A 262 20.88 -6.35 -15.38
N GLY A 263 21.06 -7.01 -14.22
CA GLY A 263 21.41 -6.40 -12.93
C GLY A 263 20.22 -5.95 -12.09
N GLU A 264 19.03 -6.50 -12.31
CA GLU A 264 17.83 -6.31 -11.44
C GLU A 264 17.47 -4.84 -11.18
N LYS A 265 17.68 -3.96 -12.15
CA LYS A 265 17.52 -2.51 -11.99
C LYS A 265 16.05 -2.13 -11.96
N ASN A 266 15.68 -1.16 -11.12
CA ASN A 266 14.42 -0.45 -11.24
C ASN A 266 14.59 0.68 -12.27
N LEU A 267 13.73 0.73 -13.27
CA LEU A 267 13.85 1.65 -14.40
C LEU A 267 12.54 2.42 -14.63
N PRO A 268 12.60 3.60 -15.28
CA PRO A 268 11.38 4.27 -15.75
C PRO A 268 10.58 3.35 -16.66
N TRP A 269 9.26 3.38 -16.55
CA TRP A 269 8.37 2.45 -17.23
C TRP A 269 8.52 2.51 -18.76
N GLY A 270 8.61 1.34 -19.36
CA GLY A 270 8.84 1.15 -20.79
C GLY A 270 10.32 1.10 -21.18
N THR A 271 11.24 1.09 -20.21
CA THR A 271 12.68 0.97 -20.46
C THR A 271 13.33 -0.26 -19.82
N GLY A 272 12.56 -1.04 -19.07
CA GLY A 272 12.96 -2.31 -18.48
C GLY A 272 12.45 -3.52 -19.25
N GLU A 273 12.30 -4.64 -18.56
CA GLU A 273 11.97 -5.94 -19.13
C GLU A 273 10.67 -6.53 -18.55
N THR A 274 9.99 -5.80 -17.66
CA THR A 274 8.69 -6.24 -17.17
C THR A 274 7.63 -6.06 -18.26
N PRO A 275 6.89 -7.09 -18.65
CA PRO A 275 5.92 -7.00 -19.76
C PRO A 275 4.63 -6.30 -19.31
N LEU A 276 4.74 -5.04 -18.89
CA LEU A 276 3.67 -4.25 -18.29
C LEU A 276 2.45 -4.11 -19.21
N VAL A 277 2.68 -3.91 -20.50
CA VAL A 277 1.60 -3.75 -21.50
C VAL A 277 0.83 -5.06 -21.65
N GLU A 278 1.54 -6.17 -21.80
CA GLU A 278 0.97 -7.50 -21.98
C GLU A 278 0.16 -7.92 -20.74
N ILE A 279 0.68 -7.65 -19.53
CA ILE A 279 -0.02 -7.91 -18.26
C ILE A 279 -1.33 -7.13 -18.22
N MET A 280 -1.29 -5.82 -18.46
CA MET A 280 -2.50 -4.97 -18.43
C MET A 280 -3.51 -5.39 -19.50
N LYS A 281 -3.06 -5.70 -20.72
CA LYS A 281 -3.92 -6.16 -21.81
C LYS A 281 -4.54 -7.55 -21.54
N MET A 282 -3.81 -8.44 -20.85
CA MET A 282 -4.35 -9.73 -20.42
C MET A 282 -5.48 -9.53 -19.40
N VAL A 283 -5.31 -8.66 -18.41
CA VAL A 283 -6.35 -8.30 -17.43
C VAL A 283 -7.57 -7.70 -18.15
N GLN A 284 -7.35 -6.75 -19.05
CA GLN A 284 -8.40 -6.11 -19.86
C GLN A 284 -9.20 -7.12 -20.68
N LYS A 285 -8.51 -7.94 -21.48
CA LYS A 285 -9.09 -8.94 -22.38
C LYS A 285 -9.97 -9.95 -21.64
N ASN A 286 -9.50 -10.42 -20.50
CA ASN A 286 -10.21 -11.42 -19.68
C ASN A 286 -11.21 -10.78 -18.71
N LYS A 287 -11.31 -9.45 -18.64
CA LYS A 287 -12.19 -8.70 -17.74
C LYS A 287 -11.97 -9.06 -16.27
N TRP A 288 -10.74 -9.34 -15.88
CA TRP A 288 -10.39 -9.59 -14.50
C TRP A 288 -10.44 -8.28 -13.70
N THR A 289 -10.82 -8.37 -12.43
CA THR A 289 -11.19 -7.20 -11.61
C THR A 289 -10.14 -6.81 -10.58
N MET A 290 -9.02 -7.56 -10.47
CA MET A 290 -7.96 -7.22 -9.55
C MET A 290 -7.33 -5.86 -9.93
N PRO A 291 -7.07 -4.96 -8.95
CA PRO A 291 -6.39 -3.69 -9.22
C PRO A 291 -4.94 -3.91 -9.66
N ALA A 292 -4.52 -3.12 -10.66
CA ALA A 292 -3.15 -3.00 -11.10
C ALA A 292 -2.49 -1.79 -10.41
N THR A 293 -1.57 -2.04 -9.51
CA THR A 293 -1.01 -1.06 -8.57
C THR A 293 0.30 -0.49 -9.08
N ILE A 294 0.36 0.81 -9.33
CA ILE A 294 1.62 1.51 -9.59
C ILE A 294 2.47 1.49 -8.33
N GLU A 295 3.69 0.99 -8.41
CA GLU A 295 4.72 1.17 -7.40
C GLU A 295 5.95 1.85 -7.97
N LEU A 296 6.17 3.10 -7.56
CA LEU A 296 7.31 3.90 -7.99
C LEU A 296 8.54 3.51 -7.17
N GLU A 297 9.50 2.81 -7.79
CA GLU A 297 10.74 2.43 -7.13
C GLU A 297 12.02 2.78 -7.91
N TYR A 298 11.93 3.26 -9.14
CA TYR A 298 13.10 3.81 -9.81
C TYR A 298 13.52 5.16 -9.20
N GLU A 299 14.77 5.53 -9.42
CA GLU A 299 15.32 6.80 -8.92
C GLU A 299 14.58 7.98 -9.54
N VAL A 300 13.97 8.80 -8.68
CA VAL A 300 13.28 10.02 -9.12
C VAL A 300 14.33 11.04 -9.63
N PRO A 301 14.22 11.53 -10.88
CA PRO A 301 15.15 12.52 -11.40
C PRO A 301 15.20 13.79 -10.53
N LYS A 302 16.36 14.45 -10.48
CA LYS A 302 16.61 15.63 -9.61
C LYS A 302 15.67 16.81 -9.89
N ASP A 303 15.20 16.94 -11.13
CA ASP A 303 14.27 17.96 -11.62
C ASP A 303 12.80 17.53 -11.57
N SER A 304 12.52 16.39 -10.93
CA SER A 304 11.18 15.80 -10.80
C SER A 304 10.84 15.51 -9.34
N ASP A 305 9.66 14.94 -9.12
CA ASP A 305 9.17 14.48 -7.83
C ASP A 305 8.28 13.23 -8.01
N ALA A 306 7.96 12.56 -6.90
CA ALA A 306 7.17 11.34 -6.95
C ALA A 306 5.77 11.55 -7.55
N VAL A 307 5.15 12.72 -7.39
CA VAL A 307 3.84 13.01 -7.98
C VAL A 307 3.94 13.06 -9.50
N LYS A 308 4.94 13.74 -10.05
CA LYS A 308 5.16 13.80 -11.50
C LYS A 308 5.52 12.43 -12.07
N GLU A 309 6.34 11.64 -11.37
CA GLU A 309 6.74 10.32 -11.87
C GLU A 309 5.57 9.31 -11.83
N VAL A 310 4.73 9.31 -10.78
CA VAL A 310 3.50 8.50 -10.74
C VAL A 310 2.53 8.93 -11.85
N ALA A 311 2.43 10.23 -12.16
CA ALA A 311 1.65 10.69 -13.31
C ALA A 311 2.13 10.11 -14.63
N LYS A 312 3.46 10.03 -14.84
CA LYS A 312 4.04 9.37 -16.05
C LYS A 312 3.69 7.87 -16.11
N CYS A 313 3.74 7.18 -14.96
CA CYS A 313 3.33 5.77 -14.89
C CYS A 313 1.84 5.60 -15.24
N LEU A 314 0.96 6.48 -14.74
CA LEU A 314 -0.46 6.44 -15.10
C LEU A 314 -0.69 6.74 -16.58
N ASP A 315 0.04 7.68 -17.17
CA ASP A 315 -0.05 7.97 -18.60
C ASP A 315 0.45 6.78 -19.47
N TYR A 316 1.46 6.06 -18.98
CA TYR A 316 1.88 4.80 -19.59
C TYR A 316 0.73 3.77 -19.59
N CYS A 317 0.03 3.61 -18.46
CA CYS A 317 -1.14 2.72 -18.37
C CYS A 317 -2.25 3.14 -19.35
N ARG A 318 -2.54 4.44 -19.46
CA ARG A 318 -3.55 4.96 -20.41
C ARG A 318 -3.20 4.60 -21.86
N LYS A 319 -1.95 4.77 -22.25
CA LYS A 319 -1.48 4.42 -23.59
C LYS A 319 -1.53 2.90 -23.84
N ALA A 320 -1.15 2.11 -22.83
CA ALA A 320 -1.17 0.65 -22.93
C ALA A 320 -2.60 0.09 -23.05
N LEU A 321 -3.58 0.72 -22.43
CA LEU A 321 -4.98 0.26 -22.40
C LEU A 321 -5.88 0.95 -23.44
N ALA A 322 -5.35 1.91 -24.19
CA ALA A 322 -6.07 2.51 -25.31
C ALA A 322 -6.18 1.49 -26.48
#